data_c13f036e879701c40728f16deb4683ba
#
_entry.id   c13f036e879701c40728f16deb4683ba
#
_cell.length_a   1.000
_cell.length_b   1.000
_cell.length_c   1.000
_cell.angle_alpha   90.00
_cell.angle_beta   90.00
_cell.angle_gamma   90.00
#
_symmetry.space_group_name_H-M   'P 1'
#
loop_
_entity.id
_entity.type
_entity.pdbx_description
1 polymer ?
#
loop_
_entity_poly.entity_id
_entity_poly.type
_entity_poly.pdbx_seq_one_letter_code
_entity_poly.pdbx_strand_id
1 'polypeptide(L)'
;MRESLKRGDTVKLLFRVDDPKAPVDVERMWVEVTGVDGVGYSGRLANRPTLIRDLRPGDVIAFRAEHVSARDAGPDDPLYTDPNAFAVVSRRVWEQDAWPSRLERLPIPDPQFSGWFVMAGDESDAYKADATNFVPLPQAALFDRFRVLDSGLEGPVGSTLTWDDEALEYKVVA
;
A
#
# COMPACT_ATOMS: atom_id res chain seq x y z
N MET A 1 6.35 -16.76 16.46
CA MET A 1 5.00 -17.34 16.60
C MET A 1 4.08 -16.44 15.78
N ARG A 2 3.54 -16.91 14.65
CA ARG A 2 2.52 -16.14 13.91
C ARG A 2 1.27 -16.14 14.78
N GLU A 3 0.85 -14.98 15.26
CA GLU A 3 -0.40 -14.86 16.01
C GLU A 3 -1.57 -15.39 15.18
N SER A 4 -2.47 -16.15 15.80
CA SER A 4 -3.64 -16.67 15.13
C SER A 4 -4.56 -15.52 14.71
N LEU A 5 -5.00 -15.53 13.46
CA LEU A 5 -5.97 -14.55 12.96
C LEU A 5 -7.32 -14.73 13.66
N LYS A 6 -8.05 -13.63 13.79
CA LYS A 6 -9.39 -13.59 14.38
C LYS A 6 -10.38 -13.08 13.34
N ARG A 7 -11.65 -13.39 13.55
CA ARG A 7 -12.73 -12.78 12.77
C ARG A 7 -12.71 -11.26 12.92
N GLY A 8 -12.76 -10.55 11.79
CA GLY A 8 -12.64 -9.09 11.72
C GLY A 8 -11.22 -8.60 11.44
N ASP A 9 -10.20 -9.49 11.54
CA ASP A 9 -8.85 -9.11 11.09
C ASP A 9 -8.85 -8.87 9.58
N THR A 10 -8.06 -7.93 9.12
CA THR A 10 -7.80 -7.71 7.69
C THR A 10 -6.38 -8.14 7.36
N VAL A 11 -6.24 -8.96 6.33
CA VAL A 11 -4.96 -9.50 5.90
C VAL A 11 -4.73 -9.28 4.42
N LYS A 12 -3.48 -9.12 4.03
CA LYS A 12 -3.06 -9.04 2.63
C LYS A 12 -2.63 -10.43 2.16
N LEU A 13 -3.28 -10.95 1.13
CA LEU A 13 -2.98 -12.24 0.52
C LEU A 13 -2.32 -12.06 -0.83
N LEU A 14 -1.51 -13.04 -1.23
CA LEU A 14 -0.89 -13.13 -2.54
C LEU A 14 -1.77 -14.00 -3.44
N PHE A 15 -2.25 -13.44 -4.54
CA PHE A 15 -3.04 -14.13 -5.56
C PHE A 15 -2.22 -14.29 -6.82
N ARG A 16 -2.12 -15.50 -7.33
CA ARG A 16 -1.44 -15.78 -8.59
C ARG A 16 -2.26 -15.21 -9.76
N VAL A 17 -1.59 -14.54 -10.68
CA VAL A 17 -2.18 -14.03 -11.91
C VAL A 17 -1.89 -15.03 -13.02
N ASP A 18 -2.93 -15.65 -13.57
CA ASP A 18 -2.82 -16.66 -14.63
C ASP A 18 -2.91 -16.07 -16.05
N ASP A 19 -2.68 -14.79 -16.21
CA ASP A 19 -2.61 -14.11 -17.52
C ASP A 19 -1.14 -13.97 -17.96
N PRO A 20 -0.69 -14.68 -19.02
CA PRO A 20 0.70 -14.59 -19.48
C PRO A 20 1.06 -13.21 -20.06
N LYS A 21 0.10 -12.30 -20.23
CA LYS A 21 0.30 -10.92 -20.67
C LYS A 21 0.27 -9.93 -19.51
N ALA A 22 0.03 -10.41 -18.30
CA ALA A 22 0.06 -9.54 -17.13
C ALA A 22 1.50 -9.05 -16.86
N PRO A 23 1.67 -7.82 -16.39
CA PRO A 23 2.98 -7.27 -16.07
C PRO A 23 3.63 -7.91 -14.83
N VAL A 24 2.85 -8.65 -14.04
CA VAL A 24 3.30 -9.34 -12.81
C VAL A 24 2.59 -10.68 -12.65
N ASP A 25 3.23 -11.61 -11.96
CA ASP A 25 2.70 -12.96 -11.72
C ASP A 25 1.81 -13.03 -10.47
N VAL A 26 1.79 -11.99 -9.65
CA VAL A 26 1.10 -11.97 -8.37
C VAL A 26 0.41 -10.63 -8.16
N GLU A 27 -0.85 -10.66 -7.75
CA GLU A 27 -1.60 -9.51 -7.27
C GLU A 27 -1.81 -9.63 -5.75
N ARG A 28 -1.58 -8.54 -5.02
CA ARG A 28 -1.79 -8.47 -3.57
C ARG A 28 -3.14 -7.87 -3.29
N MET A 29 -3.97 -8.56 -2.50
CA MET A 29 -5.31 -8.07 -2.19
C MET A 29 -5.64 -8.22 -0.71
N TRP A 30 -6.43 -7.30 -0.21
CA TRP A 30 -6.92 -7.32 1.16
C TRP A 30 -8.14 -8.23 1.30
N VAL A 31 -8.15 -9.01 2.38
CA VAL A 31 -9.24 -9.92 2.73
C VAL A 31 -9.60 -9.72 4.20
N GLU A 32 -10.86 -9.43 4.49
CA GLU A 32 -11.41 -9.40 5.85
C GLU A 32 -11.73 -10.82 6.29
N VAL A 33 -11.15 -11.26 7.41
CA VAL A 33 -11.38 -12.59 7.98
C VAL A 33 -12.79 -12.70 8.51
N THR A 34 -13.59 -13.60 7.96
CA THR A 34 -14.99 -13.84 8.38
C THR A 34 -15.19 -15.16 9.10
N GLY A 35 -14.23 -16.07 9.02
CA GLY A 35 -14.28 -17.38 9.66
C GLY A 35 -12.89 -17.93 9.96
N VAL A 36 -12.81 -18.69 11.05
CA VAL A 36 -11.62 -19.44 11.47
C VAL A 36 -12.11 -20.87 11.75
N ASP A 37 -11.59 -21.82 11.01
CA ASP A 37 -11.77 -23.25 11.29
C ASP A 37 -10.41 -23.87 11.66
N GLY A 38 -10.35 -24.92 12.37
CA GLY A 38 -9.08 -25.46 12.91
C GLY A 38 -8.00 -25.80 11.85
N VAL A 39 -8.29 -25.60 10.55
CA VAL A 39 -7.42 -25.96 9.41
C VAL A 39 -7.01 -24.72 8.61
N GLY A 40 -7.81 -23.64 8.66
CA GLY A 40 -7.56 -22.44 7.88
C GLY A 40 -8.50 -21.29 8.21
N TYR A 41 -8.64 -20.40 7.26
CA TYR A 41 -9.41 -19.18 7.37
C TYR A 41 -10.33 -19.02 6.17
N SER A 42 -11.44 -18.32 6.37
CA SER A 42 -12.26 -17.78 5.29
C SER A 42 -12.41 -16.28 5.48
N GLY A 43 -12.47 -15.57 4.38
CA GLY A 43 -12.61 -14.10 4.43
C GLY A 43 -13.35 -13.57 3.21
N ARG A 44 -13.63 -12.27 3.21
CA ARG A 44 -14.20 -11.56 2.07
C ARG A 44 -13.17 -10.65 1.45
N LEU A 45 -13.06 -10.71 0.13
CA LEU A 45 -12.20 -9.80 -0.63
C LEU A 45 -12.63 -8.35 -0.39
N ALA A 46 -11.72 -7.51 0.13
CA ALA A 46 -12.04 -6.16 0.57
C ALA A 46 -11.79 -5.10 -0.50
N ASN A 47 -10.86 -5.35 -1.44
CA ASN A 47 -10.56 -4.41 -2.51
C ASN A 47 -10.85 -5.00 -3.90
N ARG A 48 -10.95 -4.13 -4.92
CA ARG A 48 -11.21 -4.53 -6.29
C ARG A 48 -9.92 -5.04 -6.94
N PRO A 49 -9.94 -6.28 -7.52
CA PRO A 49 -8.83 -6.78 -8.31
C PRO A 49 -8.59 -5.93 -9.58
N THR A 50 -7.34 -5.90 -10.03
CA THR A 50 -6.93 -5.20 -11.25
C THR A 50 -6.66 -6.16 -12.38
N LEU A 51 -5.93 -7.21 -12.07
CA LEU A 51 -5.45 -8.17 -13.05
C LEU A 51 -6.33 -9.43 -13.06
N ILE A 52 -6.87 -9.82 -11.90
CA ILE A 52 -7.72 -11.00 -11.75
C ILE A 52 -9.17 -10.60 -12.00
N ARG A 53 -9.69 -10.93 -13.18
CA ARG A 53 -11.00 -10.44 -13.66
C ARG A 53 -12.21 -11.21 -13.13
N ASP A 54 -12.03 -12.40 -12.66
CA ASP A 54 -13.04 -13.33 -12.16
C ASP A 54 -13.32 -13.19 -10.66
N LEU A 55 -12.54 -12.35 -9.95
CA LEU A 55 -12.77 -11.99 -8.56
C LEU A 55 -13.38 -10.59 -8.41
N ARG A 56 -14.22 -10.43 -7.39
CA ARG A 56 -14.92 -9.19 -7.07
C ARG A 56 -14.86 -8.91 -5.56
N PRO A 57 -14.91 -7.63 -5.15
CA PRO A 57 -15.09 -7.28 -3.75
C PRO A 57 -16.28 -8.01 -3.15
N GLY A 58 -16.10 -8.60 -1.96
CA GLY A 58 -17.09 -9.39 -1.27
C GLY A 58 -17.04 -10.89 -1.55
N ASP A 59 -16.29 -11.36 -2.55
CA ASP A 59 -16.10 -12.77 -2.82
C ASP A 59 -15.46 -13.48 -1.62
N VAL A 60 -15.89 -14.71 -1.38
CA VAL A 60 -15.39 -15.54 -0.29
C VAL A 60 -14.08 -16.20 -0.70
N ILE A 61 -13.05 -15.95 0.06
CA ILE A 61 -11.71 -16.49 -0.13
C ILE A 61 -11.38 -17.43 1.02
N ALA A 62 -11.05 -18.68 0.69
CA ALA A 62 -10.48 -19.64 1.65
C ALA A 62 -8.95 -19.57 1.57
N PHE A 63 -8.28 -19.47 2.73
CA PHE A 63 -6.83 -19.34 2.78
C PHE A 63 -6.24 -19.96 4.05
N ARG A 64 -4.92 -20.06 4.10
CA ARG A 64 -4.16 -20.54 5.26
C ARG A 64 -3.20 -19.44 5.72
N ALA A 65 -2.64 -19.61 6.93
CA ALA A 65 -1.67 -18.67 7.49
C ALA A 65 -0.44 -18.43 6.59
N GLU A 66 -0.05 -19.41 5.81
CA GLU A 66 1.08 -19.34 4.87
C GLU A 66 0.83 -18.38 3.68
N HIS A 67 -0.44 -18.13 3.33
CA HIS A 67 -0.84 -17.24 2.25
C HIS A 67 -0.85 -15.76 2.67
N VAL A 68 -0.72 -15.48 3.97
CA VAL A 68 -0.76 -14.13 4.51
C VAL A 68 0.61 -13.46 4.32
N SER A 69 0.65 -12.41 3.52
CA SER A 69 1.86 -11.60 3.29
C SER A 69 1.98 -10.45 4.28
N ALA A 70 0.84 -9.88 4.70
CA ALA A 70 0.78 -8.84 5.72
C ALA A 70 -0.55 -8.92 6.48
N ARG A 71 -0.59 -8.29 7.66
CA ARG A 71 -1.80 -8.12 8.46
C ARG A 71 -2.02 -6.63 8.69
N ASP A 72 -3.25 -6.19 8.53
CA ASP A 72 -3.65 -4.87 9.01
C ASP A 72 -3.84 -4.97 10.53
N ALA A 73 -2.91 -4.42 11.25
CA ALA A 73 -2.92 -4.43 12.71
C ALA A 73 -3.79 -3.31 13.31
N GLY A 74 -4.38 -2.47 12.45
CA GLY A 74 -5.25 -1.37 12.85
C GLY A 74 -4.51 -0.15 13.40
N PRO A 75 -5.24 0.87 13.90
CA PRO A 75 -4.67 2.17 14.24
C PRO A 75 -3.63 2.17 15.38
N ASP A 76 -3.58 1.10 16.16
CA ASP A 76 -2.59 0.94 17.24
C ASP A 76 -1.23 0.38 16.75
N ASP A 77 -1.15 -0.07 15.49
CA ASP A 77 0.11 -0.53 14.89
C ASP A 77 0.91 0.66 14.40
N PRO A 78 2.20 0.80 14.78
CA PRO A 78 3.06 1.87 14.29
C PRO A 78 3.30 1.84 12.76
N LEU A 79 2.99 0.72 12.12
CA LEU A 79 3.06 0.58 10.66
C LEU A 79 1.69 0.78 9.98
N TYR A 80 0.62 0.92 10.77
CA TYR A 80 -0.72 1.17 10.23
C TYR A 80 -0.74 2.45 9.40
N THR A 81 -1.34 2.35 8.23
CA THR A 81 -1.54 3.48 7.34
C THR A 81 -3.01 3.56 6.98
N ASP A 82 -3.73 4.54 7.53
CA ASP A 82 -5.14 4.79 7.18
C ASP A 82 -5.24 5.14 5.69
N PRO A 83 -5.94 4.37 4.85
CA PRO A 83 -6.09 4.67 3.42
C PRO A 83 -6.82 6.00 3.17
N ASN A 84 -7.56 6.51 4.14
CA ASN A 84 -8.22 7.81 4.05
C ASN A 84 -7.33 8.97 4.52
N ALA A 85 -6.20 8.68 5.18
CA ALA A 85 -5.26 9.72 5.56
C ALA A 85 -4.64 10.38 4.32
N PHE A 86 -4.31 11.67 4.44
CA PHE A 86 -3.69 12.41 3.37
C PHE A 86 -2.18 12.14 3.32
N ALA A 87 -1.67 11.89 2.13
CA ALA A 87 -0.24 12.00 1.83
C ALA A 87 0.04 13.35 1.15
N VAL A 88 1.25 13.85 1.30
CA VAL A 88 1.73 15.07 0.63
C VAL A 88 2.43 14.66 -0.66
N VAL A 89 1.92 15.10 -1.79
CA VAL A 89 2.36 14.63 -3.11
C VAL A 89 2.94 15.75 -3.93
N SER A 90 4.12 15.56 -4.49
CA SER A 90 4.72 16.48 -5.45
C SER A 90 3.77 16.67 -6.65
N ARG A 91 3.55 17.93 -7.07
CA ARG A 91 2.76 18.22 -8.27
C ARG A 91 3.37 17.63 -9.52
N ARG A 92 4.67 17.39 -9.54
CA ARG A 92 5.32 16.65 -10.65
C ARG A 92 4.77 15.24 -10.79
N VAL A 93 4.58 14.53 -9.68
CA VAL A 93 3.98 13.19 -9.66
C VAL A 93 2.49 13.26 -10.04
N TRP A 94 1.73 14.19 -9.46
CA TRP A 94 0.28 14.19 -9.62
C TRP A 94 -0.19 14.87 -10.91
N GLU A 95 0.40 16.01 -11.29
CA GLU A 95 -0.06 16.82 -12.40
C GLU A 95 0.76 16.62 -13.69
N GLN A 96 2.02 16.17 -13.56
CA GLN A 96 2.95 16.00 -14.69
C GLN A 96 3.30 14.54 -14.99
N ASP A 97 2.59 13.59 -14.37
CA ASP A 97 2.77 12.13 -14.58
C ASP A 97 4.19 11.61 -14.29
N ALA A 98 4.99 12.31 -13.48
CA ALA A 98 6.27 11.80 -13.08
C ALA A 98 6.12 10.55 -12.20
N TRP A 99 7.00 9.58 -12.38
CA TRP A 99 6.97 8.36 -11.57
C TRP A 99 7.29 8.67 -10.10
N PRO A 100 6.57 8.10 -9.12
CA PRO A 100 6.82 8.31 -7.70
C PRO A 100 8.05 7.54 -7.23
N SER A 101 9.25 8.03 -7.54
CA SER A 101 10.51 7.32 -7.29
C SER A 101 11.05 7.47 -5.86
N ARG A 102 10.54 8.43 -5.09
CA ARG A 102 11.01 8.68 -3.73
C ARG A 102 9.84 8.87 -2.76
N LEU A 103 9.88 8.12 -1.67
CA LEU A 103 8.91 8.19 -0.57
C LEU A 103 9.64 8.54 0.72
N GLU A 104 9.09 9.47 1.49
CA GLU A 104 9.62 9.82 2.81
C GLU A 104 8.48 9.85 3.82
N ARG A 105 8.66 9.22 5.00
CA ARG A 105 7.68 9.30 6.08
C ARG A 105 8.18 10.20 7.20
N LEU A 106 7.63 11.39 7.28
CA LEU A 106 7.98 12.39 8.28
C LEU A 106 6.95 12.44 9.40
N PRO A 107 7.35 12.84 10.64
CA PRO A 107 6.40 13.07 11.71
C PRO A 107 5.56 14.32 11.38
N ILE A 108 4.25 14.13 11.23
CA ILE A 108 3.29 15.23 11.07
C ILE A 108 2.33 15.17 12.27
N PRO A 109 2.16 16.29 13.00
CA PRO A 109 1.33 16.31 14.20
C PRO A 109 -0.18 16.24 13.90
N ASP A 110 -0.61 16.47 12.67
CA ASP A 110 -2.00 16.42 12.26
C ASP A 110 -2.40 14.97 11.94
N PRO A 111 -3.36 14.37 12.67
CA PRO A 111 -3.77 12.98 12.48
C PRO A 111 -4.48 12.71 11.13
N GLN A 112 -4.89 13.75 10.40
CA GLN A 112 -5.43 13.58 9.05
C GLN A 112 -4.36 13.22 8.03
N PHE A 113 -3.08 13.42 8.36
CA PHE A 113 -1.96 13.10 7.48
C PHE A 113 -1.23 11.83 7.90
N SER A 114 -0.91 11.00 6.94
CA SER A 114 -0.14 9.76 7.15
C SER A 114 1.35 9.99 7.43
N GLY A 115 1.83 11.20 7.19
CA GLY A 115 3.26 11.54 7.23
C GLY A 115 4.02 11.21 5.94
N TRP A 116 3.40 10.54 4.98
CA TRP A 116 4.05 10.21 3.71
C TRP A 116 4.14 11.40 2.77
N PHE A 117 5.35 11.60 2.23
CA PHE A 117 5.67 12.47 1.11
C PHE A 117 6.00 11.60 -0.11
N VAL A 118 5.30 11.86 -1.21
CA VAL A 118 5.45 11.12 -2.48
C VAL A 118 6.05 12.07 -3.52
N MET A 119 7.25 11.76 -3.99
CA MET A 119 8.06 12.61 -4.84
C MET A 119 8.57 11.87 -6.07
N ALA A 120 8.92 12.60 -7.14
CA ALA A 120 9.57 12.05 -8.33
C ALA A 120 11.03 11.63 -8.07
N GLY A 121 11.67 12.19 -7.03
CA GLY A 121 13.01 11.81 -6.59
C GLY A 121 14.14 12.70 -7.11
N ASP A 122 13.84 13.57 -8.06
CA ASP A 122 14.79 14.54 -8.64
C ASP A 122 14.40 16.01 -8.34
N GLU A 123 13.49 16.21 -7.36
CA GLU A 123 13.14 17.56 -6.91
C GLU A 123 14.34 18.26 -6.25
N SER A 124 14.62 19.48 -6.70
CA SER A 124 15.64 20.33 -6.08
C SER A 124 15.23 20.75 -4.67
N ASP A 125 16.20 21.16 -3.85
CA ASP A 125 15.92 21.69 -2.52
C ASP A 125 15.04 22.96 -2.57
N ALA A 126 15.23 23.80 -3.58
CA ALA A 126 14.39 24.96 -3.81
C ALA A 126 12.93 24.57 -4.13
N TYR A 127 12.73 23.50 -4.90
CA TYR A 127 11.40 22.97 -5.18
C TYR A 127 10.74 22.44 -3.90
N LYS A 128 11.47 21.67 -3.11
CA LYS A 128 10.99 21.09 -1.85
C LYS A 128 10.70 22.12 -0.78
N ALA A 129 11.40 23.25 -0.79
CA ALA A 129 11.18 24.35 0.15
C ALA A 129 9.89 25.14 -0.10
N ASP A 130 9.31 25.05 -1.29
CA ASP A 130 8.06 25.73 -1.64
C ASP A 130 6.87 24.75 -1.47
N ALA A 131 6.09 24.97 -0.42
CA ALA A 131 4.92 24.13 -0.12
C ALA A 131 3.85 24.15 -1.23
N THR A 132 3.82 25.18 -2.09
CA THR A 132 2.88 25.25 -3.20
C THR A 132 3.15 24.21 -4.30
N ASN A 133 4.34 23.61 -4.30
CA ASN A 133 4.71 22.52 -5.19
C ASN A 133 4.15 21.16 -4.76
N PHE A 134 3.44 21.11 -3.66
CA PHE A 134 2.85 19.90 -3.11
C PHE A 134 1.33 20.02 -2.97
N VAL A 135 0.67 18.90 -3.01
CA VAL A 135 -0.78 18.79 -2.83
C VAL A 135 -1.11 17.65 -1.86
N PRO A 136 -1.99 17.86 -0.88
CA PRO A 136 -2.49 16.78 -0.04
C PRO A 136 -3.52 15.96 -0.82
N LEU A 137 -3.32 14.64 -0.87
CA LEU A 137 -4.23 13.70 -1.53
C LEU A 137 -4.52 12.53 -0.61
N PRO A 138 -5.77 12.02 -0.56
CA PRO A 138 -6.06 10.77 0.13
C PRO A 138 -5.21 9.63 -0.43
N GLN A 139 -4.63 8.80 0.42
CA GLN A 139 -3.78 7.68 -0.03
C GLN A 139 -4.54 6.72 -0.96
N ALA A 140 -5.86 6.52 -0.73
CA ALA A 140 -6.69 5.75 -1.64
C ALA A 140 -6.60 6.23 -3.10
N ALA A 141 -6.62 7.55 -3.33
CA ALA A 141 -6.49 8.12 -4.68
C ALA A 141 -5.10 7.86 -5.29
N LEU A 142 -4.06 7.84 -4.45
CA LEU A 142 -2.70 7.47 -4.90
C LEU A 142 -2.61 6.00 -5.28
N PHE A 143 -3.19 5.11 -4.49
CA PHE A 143 -3.22 3.67 -4.77
C PHE A 143 -3.99 3.35 -6.04
N ASP A 144 -5.07 4.08 -6.31
CA ASP A 144 -5.84 3.92 -7.54
C ASP A 144 -5.03 4.29 -8.79
N ARG A 145 -4.16 5.31 -8.69
CA ARG A 145 -3.33 5.77 -9.81
C ARG A 145 -2.00 5.06 -9.90
N PHE A 146 -1.33 4.87 -8.77
CA PHE A 146 0.00 4.27 -8.64
C PHE A 146 -0.06 3.05 -7.71
N ARG A 147 -0.48 1.91 -8.24
CA ARG A 147 -0.67 0.69 -7.43
C ARG A 147 0.58 0.20 -6.71
N VAL A 148 1.73 0.52 -7.25
CA VAL A 148 3.03 0.22 -6.62
C VAL A 148 3.16 0.86 -5.24
N LEU A 149 2.45 1.97 -4.98
CA LEU A 149 2.46 2.64 -3.70
C LEU A 149 1.74 1.86 -2.58
N ASP A 150 0.85 0.94 -2.92
CA ASP A 150 0.19 0.08 -1.93
C ASP A 150 1.19 -0.75 -1.10
N SER A 151 2.33 -1.11 -1.70
CA SER A 151 3.43 -1.77 -0.99
C SER A 151 4.55 -0.80 -0.54
N GLY A 152 4.58 0.41 -1.10
CA GLY A 152 5.62 1.42 -0.82
C GLY A 152 5.32 2.26 0.41
N LEU A 153 4.04 2.55 0.68
CA LEU A 153 3.65 3.37 1.84
C LEU A 153 3.54 2.55 3.14
N GLU A 154 4.42 1.58 3.29
CA GLU A 154 4.56 0.76 4.50
C GLU A 154 5.94 1.02 5.14
N GLY A 155 5.97 1.53 6.34
CA GLY A 155 7.22 1.77 7.05
C GLY A 155 7.07 2.74 8.23
N PRO A 156 7.98 2.70 9.21
CA PRO A 156 7.92 3.59 10.37
C PRO A 156 8.21 5.05 9.98
N VAL A 157 7.83 5.97 10.87
CA VAL A 157 8.23 7.38 10.75
C VAL A 157 9.75 7.47 10.70
N GLY A 158 10.29 8.25 9.78
CA GLY A 158 11.71 8.39 9.48
C GLY A 158 12.18 7.54 8.29
N SER A 159 11.33 6.66 7.75
CA SER A 159 11.70 5.87 6.57
C SER A 159 11.86 6.75 5.33
N THR A 160 12.89 6.46 4.56
CA THR A 160 13.08 6.94 3.19
C THR A 160 13.22 5.74 2.27
N LEU A 161 12.39 5.71 1.22
CA LEU A 161 12.42 4.65 0.22
C LEU A 161 12.67 5.24 -1.17
N THR A 162 13.40 4.50 -1.99
CA THR A 162 13.59 4.82 -3.40
C THR A 162 13.16 3.65 -4.28
N TRP A 163 12.58 3.98 -5.42
CA TRP A 163 12.22 3.00 -6.43
C TRP A 163 13.46 2.40 -7.07
N ASP A 164 13.49 1.08 -7.19
CA ASP A 164 14.52 0.34 -7.91
C ASP A 164 13.92 -0.24 -9.19
N ASP A 165 14.34 0.28 -10.34
CA ASP A 165 13.81 -0.10 -11.65
C ASP A 165 14.18 -1.55 -12.05
N GLU A 166 15.28 -2.11 -11.51
CA GLU A 166 15.70 -3.47 -11.81
C GLU A 166 14.89 -4.48 -11.00
N ALA A 167 14.66 -4.18 -9.71
CA ALA A 167 13.90 -5.04 -8.81
C ALA A 167 12.38 -4.81 -8.89
N LEU A 168 11.93 -3.70 -9.49
CA LEU A 168 10.53 -3.25 -9.55
C LEU A 168 9.89 -3.14 -8.15
N GLU A 169 10.65 -2.62 -7.19
CA GLU A 169 10.21 -2.45 -5.81
C GLU A 169 10.81 -1.20 -5.16
N TYR A 170 10.22 -0.78 -4.03
CA TYR A 170 10.82 0.25 -3.19
C TYR A 170 11.84 -0.36 -2.25
N LYS A 171 13.04 0.23 -2.19
CA LYS A 171 14.10 -0.12 -1.25
C LYS A 171 14.28 0.96 -0.20
N VAL A 172 14.39 0.53 1.06
CA VAL A 172 14.70 1.43 2.17
C VAL A 172 16.15 1.91 2.02
N VAL A 173 16.35 3.23 2.09
CA VAL A 173 17.68 3.88 2.00
C VAL A 173 18.05 4.63 3.27
N ALA A 174 17.11 4.91 4.16
CA ALA A 174 17.32 5.50 5.47
C ALA A 174 16.11 5.22 6.38
#